data_29543249628525724fe844218c77e3fb
#
_entry.id   29543249628525724fe844218c77e3fb
#
_cell.length_a   1.000
_cell.length_b   1.000
_cell.length_c   1.000
_cell.angle_alpha   90.00
_cell.angle_beta   90.00
_cell.angle_gamma   90.00
#
_symmetry.space_group_name_H-M   'P 1'
#
loop_
_entity.id
_entity.type
_entity.pdbx_description
1 polymer ?
#
loop_
_entity_poly.entity_id
_entity_poly.type
_entity_poly.pdbx_seq_one_letter_code
_entity_poly.pdbx_strand_id
1 'polypeptide(L)'
;MRFTFLLPSDDISGGTRVVAIYAQQLQARGHEVLVVNCAPERLSPRQKVRAILQRDWSKLLADGVPHPGHIALSGVPQKVLDRPRAITAADVPDADFIVGTWWETVVQMHRLPASKGRKVHLIQGYEVWVTPQATAQVNAALRLPNLKIAISSDLKQTIEEKLGPLDMSVVPNAVDLTQFNAPPRSKQGSPTVGFVYAVAPIKGADICARACELARLQVPELRVVAFGADPADAQVPLPRDTAFFCRPAQDKLKEIYASCDAWLFGSRLDSFGLPILEAMACRTPVIAVPIGAATDLLGDGVGVLVAKESPEEMAAAIVAMCRQSAADWQTCSERAHRKAHVYSWDDAANLLLASLEQA
;
A
#
# COMPACT_ATOMS: atom_id res chain seq x y z
N MET A 1 14.91 -23.14 3.10
CA MET A 1 14.19 -23.19 1.82
C MET A 1 14.69 -22.09 0.90
N ARG A 2 14.49 -22.23 -0.42
CA ARG A 2 14.84 -21.26 -1.44
C ARG A 2 13.59 -20.64 -2.02
N PHE A 3 13.52 -19.30 -2.02
CA PHE A 3 12.38 -18.52 -2.52
C PHE A 3 12.80 -17.63 -3.69
N THR A 4 12.00 -17.59 -4.74
CA THR A 4 12.16 -16.64 -5.83
C THR A 4 10.89 -15.80 -5.97
N PHE A 5 10.97 -14.50 -5.76
CA PHE A 5 9.86 -13.56 -5.99
C PHE A 5 9.94 -12.96 -7.38
N LEU A 6 8.82 -12.87 -8.06
CA LEU A 6 8.69 -12.24 -9.38
C LEU A 6 7.88 -10.96 -9.28
N LEU A 7 8.49 -9.85 -9.65
CA LEU A 7 7.88 -8.52 -9.70
C LEU A 7 7.89 -7.99 -11.13
N PRO A 8 6.91 -7.16 -11.53
CA PRO A 8 6.95 -6.46 -12.81
C PRO A 8 8.11 -5.47 -12.89
N SER A 9 8.32 -4.70 -11.81
CA SER A 9 9.40 -3.71 -11.66
C SER A 9 9.74 -3.54 -10.18
N ASP A 10 10.88 -2.90 -9.90
CA ASP A 10 11.20 -2.41 -8.56
C ASP A 10 10.86 -0.92 -8.49
N ASP A 11 9.97 -0.54 -7.57
CA ASP A 11 9.48 0.82 -7.38
C ASP A 11 9.26 1.12 -5.88
N ILE A 12 8.73 2.30 -5.58
CA ILE A 12 8.40 2.74 -4.22
C ILE A 12 6.94 2.49 -3.84
N SER A 13 6.22 1.62 -4.55
CA SER A 13 4.84 1.26 -4.24
C SER A 13 4.73 0.41 -2.98
N GLY A 14 3.54 0.42 -2.35
CA GLY A 14 3.26 -0.42 -1.19
C GLY A 14 3.40 -1.91 -1.49
N GLY A 15 3.05 -2.35 -2.70
CA GLY A 15 3.18 -3.75 -3.11
C GLY A 15 4.63 -4.22 -3.17
N THR A 16 5.52 -3.42 -3.77
CA THR A 16 6.96 -3.71 -3.81
C THR A 16 7.57 -3.69 -2.41
N ARG A 17 7.13 -2.76 -1.55
CA ARG A 17 7.56 -2.69 -0.15
C ARG A 17 7.19 -3.95 0.63
N VAL A 18 5.98 -4.48 0.47
CA VAL A 18 5.54 -5.73 1.09
C VAL A 18 6.46 -6.89 0.70
N VAL A 19 6.81 -7.01 -0.58
CA VAL A 19 7.73 -8.06 -1.06
C VAL A 19 9.13 -7.89 -0.46
N ALA A 20 9.65 -6.66 -0.41
CA ALA A 20 10.95 -6.37 0.21
C ALA A 20 10.99 -6.83 1.67
N ILE A 21 9.93 -6.54 2.43
CA ILE A 21 9.82 -6.93 3.83
C ILE A 21 9.74 -8.46 3.97
N TYR A 22 8.88 -9.14 3.21
CA TYR A 22 8.82 -10.61 3.24
C TYR A 22 10.17 -11.23 2.88
N ALA A 23 10.85 -10.71 1.87
CA ALA A 23 12.16 -11.19 1.47
C ALA A 23 13.19 -11.05 2.59
N GLN A 24 13.25 -9.90 3.28
CA GLN A 24 14.09 -9.68 4.45
C GLN A 24 13.73 -10.61 5.62
N GLN A 25 12.44 -10.77 5.90
CA GLN A 25 11.96 -11.64 6.98
C GLN A 25 12.32 -13.12 6.74
N LEU A 26 12.22 -13.58 5.49
CA LEU A 26 12.62 -14.93 5.11
C LEU A 26 14.15 -15.12 5.21
N GLN A 27 14.94 -14.13 4.78
CA GLN A 27 16.40 -14.18 4.93
C GLN A 27 16.83 -14.22 6.40
N ALA A 28 16.19 -13.40 7.26
CA ALA A 28 16.46 -13.40 8.70
C ALA A 28 16.20 -14.77 9.36
N ARG A 29 15.34 -15.60 8.75
CA ARG A 29 15.04 -16.98 9.16
C ARG A 29 15.96 -18.03 8.51
N GLY A 30 17.00 -17.60 7.80
CA GLY A 30 17.98 -18.48 7.17
C GLY A 30 17.53 -19.10 5.85
N HIS A 31 16.51 -18.53 5.19
CA HIS A 31 16.11 -18.94 3.85
C HIS A 31 16.90 -18.17 2.77
N GLU A 32 17.16 -18.82 1.65
CA GLU A 32 17.72 -18.18 0.47
C GLU A 32 16.61 -17.47 -0.30
N VAL A 33 16.79 -16.19 -0.60
CA VAL A 33 15.77 -15.38 -1.30
C VAL A 33 16.41 -14.65 -2.47
N LEU A 34 15.72 -14.68 -3.61
CA LEU A 34 16.03 -13.91 -4.80
C LEU A 34 14.77 -13.18 -5.28
N VAL A 35 14.89 -11.91 -5.59
CA VAL A 35 13.84 -11.15 -6.29
C VAL A 35 14.26 -10.95 -7.74
N VAL A 36 13.37 -11.32 -8.67
CA VAL A 36 13.58 -11.13 -10.12
C VAL A 36 12.54 -10.16 -10.64
N ASN A 37 12.98 -9.09 -11.29
CA ASN A 37 12.10 -8.10 -11.90
C ASN A 37 12.67 -7.60 -13.23
N CYS A 38 11.80 -6.97 -14.04
CA CYS A 38 12.22 -6.32 -15.27
C CYS A 38 12.85 -4.93 -14.99
N ALA A 39 13.72 -4.50 -15.88
CA ALA A 39 14.12 -3.09 -15.92
C ALA A 39 12.89 -2.18 -16.13
N PRO A 40 12.89 -0.95 -15.60
CA PRO A 40 11.82 0.00 -15.83
C PRO A 40 11.57 0.22 -17.32
N GLU A 41 10.31 0.37 -17.71
CA GLU A 41 9.96 0.73 -19.07
C GLU A 41 10.49 2.13 -19.39
N ARG A 42 11.20 2.24 -20.53
CA ARG A 42 11.60 3.54 -21.05
C ARG A 42 10.45 4.16 -21.84
N LEU A 43 10.39 5.47 -21.84
CA LEU A 43 9.42 6.18 -22.65
C LEU A 43 9.55 5.80 -24.13
N SER A 44 8.45 5.40 -24.74
CA SER A 44 8.39 5.17 -26.18
C SER A 44 8.65 6.47 -26.92
N PRO A 45 9.07 6.42 -28.20
CA PRO A 45 9.29 7.63 -29.01
C PRO A 45 8.06 8.56 -29.04
N ARG A 46 6.86 7.99 -29.08
CA ARG A 46 5.59 8.76 -29.03
C ARG A 46 5.38 9.46 -27.69
N GLN A 47 5.70 8.79 -26.60
CA GLN A 47 5.59 9.37 -25.25
C GLN A 47 6.64 10.48 -25.05
N LYS A 48 7.85 10.32 -25.60
CA LYS A 48 8.90 11.37 -25.59
C LYS A 48 8.45 12.61 -26.35
N VAL A 49 7.93 12.43 -27.56
CA VAL A 49 7.38 13.54 -28.35
C VAL A 49 6.23 14.23 -27.60
N ARG A 50 5.33 13.47 -26.99
CA ARG A 50 4.23 14.04 -26.20
C ARG A 50 4.74 14.81 -24.98
N ALA A 51 5.72 14.29 -24.28
CA ALA A 51 6.34 14.97 -23.13
C ALA A 51 7.02 16.27 -23.56
N ILE A 52 7.71 16.29 -24.71
CA ILE A 52 8.29 17.52 -25.31
C ILE A 52 7.20 18.56 -25.61
N LEU A 53 6.13 18.14 -26.29
CA LEU A 53 5.00 19.02 -26.62
C LEU A 53 4.30 19.59 -25.40
N GLN A 54 4.20 18.80 -24.34
CA GLN A 54 3.61 19.19 -23.04
C GLN A 54 4.59 19.96 -22.16
N ARG A 55 5.86 20.16 -22.60
CA ARG A 55 6.95 20.75 -21.80
C ARG A 55 7.19 20.03 -20.46
N ASP A 56 6.91 18.74 -20.41
CA ASP A 56 7.14 17.89 -19.24
C ASP A 56 8.59 17.40 -19.24
N TRP A 57 9.49 18.32 -18.95
CA TRP A 57 10.92 18.05 -18.89
C TRP A 57 11.29 17.09 -17.76
N SER A 58 10.50 17.09 -16.67
CA SER A 58 10.72 16.19 -15.54
C SER A 58 10.57 14.73 -15.94
N LYS A 59 9.57 14.42 -16.77
CA LYS A 59 9.32 13.08 -17.31
C LYS A 59 10.43 12.64 -18.28
N LEU A 60 10.97 13.55 -19.06
CA LEU A 60 12.07 13.26 -19.98
C LEU A 60 13.40 13.04 -19.23
N LEU A 61 13.66 13.84 -18.20
CA LEU A 61 14.85 13.70 -17.37
C LEU A 61 14.81 12.43 -16.49
N ALA A 62 13.62 11.98 -16.10
CA ALA A 62 13.43 10.75 -15.36
C ALA A 62 13.51 9.49 -16.26
N ASP A 63 13.45 9.64 -17.61
CA ASP A 63 13.45 8.51 -18.53
C ASP A 63 14.78 7.76 -18.50
N GLY A 64 14.73 6.55 -17.98
CA GLY A 64 15.90 5.67 -17.89
C GLY A 64 16.86 5.97 -16.73
N VAL A 65 16.54 6.91 -15.85
CA VAL A 65 17.27 7.08 -14.58
C VAL A 65 16.74 6.04 -13.59
N PRO A 66 17.55 5.09 -13.14
CA PRO A 66 17.12 4.13 -12.13
C PRO A 66 16.92 4.86 -10.80
N HIS A 67 15.68 5.02 -10.35
CA HIS A 67 15.43 5.33 -8.96
C HIS A 67 15.38 4.01 -8.20
N PRO A 68 16.18 3.81 -7.13
CA PRO A 68 16.13 2.59 -6.37
C PRO A 68 14.73 2.42 -5.76
N GLY A 69 14.11 1.27 -6.05
CA GLY A 69 12.88 0.85 -5.43
C GLY A 69 13.11 0.20 -4.07
N HIS A 70 12.05 -0.31 -3.47
CA HIS A 70 12.12 -0.93 -2.15
C HIS A 70 13.03 -2.18 -2.12
N ILE A 71 13.13 -2.95 -3.21
CA ILE A 71 14.01 -4.12 -3.25
C ILE A 71 15.47 -3.68 -3.23
N ALA A 72 15.85 -2.75 -4.10
CA ALA A 72 17.22 -2.24 -4.14
C ALA A 72 17.64 -1.60 -2.80
N LEU A 73 16.72 -0.88 -2.14
CA LEU A 73 16.96 -0.25 -0.84
C LEU A 73 17.01 -1.27 0.32
N SER A 74 16.38 -2.43 0.18
CA SER A 74 16.32 -3.45 1.24
C SER A 74 17.59 -4.26 1.38
N GLY A 75 18.48 -4.26 0.38
CA GLY A 75 19.69 -5.10 0.34
C GLY A 75 19.40 -6.58 0.04
N VAL A 76 18.19 -6.95 -0.29
CA VAL A 76 17.82 -8.32 -0.71
C VAL A 76 18.46 -8.63 -2.07
N PRO A 77 18.99 -9.85 -2.30
CA PRO A 77 19.49 -10.27 -3.60
C PRO A 77 18.47 -10.05 -4.71
N GLN A 78 18.85 -9.29 -5.73
CA GLN A 78 17.99 -8.89 -6.82
C GLN A 78 18.63 -9.21 -8.17
N LYS A 79 17.85 -9.73 -9.11
CA LYS A 79 18.22 -9.88 -10.51
C LYS A 79 17.29 -9.02 -11.35
N VAL A 80 17.80 -7.93 -11.90
CA VAL A 80 17.08 -7.06 -12.84
C VAL A 80 17.32 -7.54 -14.25
N LEU A 81 16.26 -7.86 -14.99
CA LEU A 81 16.37 -8.22 -16.40
C LEU A 81 16.71 -6.99 -17.25
N ASP A 82 17.48 -7.20 -18.30
CA ASP A 82 18.03 -6.17 -19.16
C ASP A 82 16.98 -5.26 -19.85
N ARG A 83 15.78 -5.81 -20.05
CA ARG A 83 14.64 -5.12 -20.70
C ARG A 83 13.32 -5.68 -20.25
N PRO A 84 12.20 -4.94 -20.41
CA PRO A 84 10.86 -5.47 -20.22
C PRO A 84 10.59 -6.63 -21.18
N ARG A 85 10.44 -7.81 -20.66
CA ARG A 85 10.10 -9.06 -21.37
C ARG A 85 9.57 -10.10 -20.41
N ALA A 86 8.96 -11.14 -20.96
CA ALA A 86 8.54 -12.27 -20.14
C ALA A 86 9.74 -12.95 -19.44
N ILE A 87 9.53 -13.30 -18.17
CA ILE A 87 10.47 -14.07 -17.37
C ILE A 87 10.45 -15.53 -17.87
N THR A 88 11.62 -16.10 -18.09
CA THR A 88 11.82 -17.47 -18.59
C THR A 88 12.53 -18.34 -17.55
N ALA A 89 12.58 -19.64 -17.80
CA ALA A 89 13.25 -20.58 -16.91
C ALA A 89 14.76 -20.30 -16.76
N ALA A 90 15.40 -19.64 -17.72
CA ALA A 90 16.80 -19.25 -17.67
C ALA A 90 17.04 -18.03 -16.76
N ASP A 91 16.00 -17.27 -16.45
CA ASP A 91 16.10 -16.07 -15.64
C ASP A 91 16.06 -16.36 -14.14
N VAL A 92 15.50 -17.49 -13.73
CA VAL A 92 15.25 -17.87 -12.35
C VAL A 92 16.02 -19.17 -11.99
N PRO A 93 16.63 -19.24 -10.79
CA PRO A 93 17.24 -20.48 -10.30
C PRO A 93 16.18 -21.53 -9.96
N ASP A 94 16.62 -22.76 -9.70
CA ASP A 94 15.77 -23.76 -9.06
C ASP A 94 15.54 -23.37 -7.61
N ALA A 95 14.29 -23.48 -7.15
CA ALA A 95 13.83 -23.04 -5.84
C ALA A 95 12.83 -24.03 -5.24
N ASP A 96 12.50 -23.87 -3.97
CA ASP A 96 11.42 -24.61 -3.32
C ASP A 96 10.08 -23.92 -3.58
N PHE A 97 10.08 -22.59 -3.59
CA PHE A 97 8.90 -21.78 -3.90
C PHE A 97 9.23 -20.64 -4.87
N ILE A 98 8.30 -20.41 -5.80
CA ILE A 98 8.32 -19.24 -6.67
C ILE A 98 7.03 -18.46 -6.50
N VAL A 99 7.14 -17.14 -6.23
CA VAL A 99 6.04 -16.27 -5.81
C VAL A 99 5.81 -15.20 -6.86
N GLY A 100 4.67 -15.23 -7.52
CA GLY A 100 4.21 -14.15 -8.39
C GLY A 100 3.34 -13.16 -7.60
N THR A 101 3.53 -11.86 -7.84
CA THR A 101 2.87 -10.80 -7.07
C THR A 101 1.97 -9.89 -7.89
N TRP A 102 1.92 -10.10 -9.20
CA TRP A 102 1.15 -9.36 -10.19
C TRP A 102 0.62 -10.31 -11.24
N TRP A 103 -0.59 -10.12 -11.76
CA TRP A 103 -1.24 -11.08 -12.66
C TRP A 103 -0.36 -11.53 -13.82
N GLU A 104 0.42 -10.63 -14.45
CA GLU A 104 1.33 -11.00 -15.55
C GLU A 104 2.47 -11.91 -15.06
N THR A 105 3.09 -11.57 -13.92
CA THR A 105 4.15 -12.39 -13.33
C THR A 105 3.62 -13.74 -12.89
N VAL A 106 2.37 -13.82 -12.44
CA VAL A 106 1.68 -15.09 -12.09
C VAL A 106 1.46 -15.96 -13.32
N VAL A 107 1.03 -15.39 -14.44
CA VAL A 107 0.87 -16.13 -15.71
C VAL A 107 2.22 -16.63 -16.23
N GLN A 108 3.27 -15.80 -16.13
CA GLN A 108 4.63 -16.20 -16.52
C GLN A 108 5.15 -17.31 -15.61
N MET A 109 5.05 -17.14 -14.30
CA MET A 109 5.41 -18.12 -13.28
C MET A 109 4.74 -19.48 -13.52
N HIS A 110 3.45 -19.49 -13.82
CA HIS A 110 2.69 -20.71 -14.03
C HIS A 110 3.26 -21.58 -15.18
N ARG A 111 3.85 -20.95 -16.19
CA ARG A 111 4.45 -21.62 -17.36
C ARG A 111 5.86 -22.18 -17.09
N LEU A 112 6.47 -21.83 -15.97
CA LEU A 112 7.81 -22.31 -15.64
C LEU A 112 7.78 -23.78 -15.20
N PRO A 113 8.85 -24.55 -15.46
CA PRO A 113 8.96 -25.95 -15.05
C PRO A 113 8.89 -26.11 -13.53
N ALA A 114 8.54 -27.31 -13.07
CA ALA A 114 8.40 -27.61 -11.64
C ALA A 114 9.71 -27.42 -10.85
N SER A 115 10.87 -27.57 -11.47
CA SER A 115 12.17 -27.36 -10.83
C SER A 115 12.35 -25.91 -10.33
N LYS A 116 11.57 -24.94 -10.84
CA LYS A 116 11.62 -23.53 -10.41
C LYS A 116 10.82 -23.28 -9.13
N GLY A 117 10.24 -24.31 -8.56
CA GLY A 117 9.56 -24.29 -7.29
C GLY A 117 8.03 -24.39 -7.40
N ARG A 118 7.42 -24.65 -6.25
CA ARG A 118 5.99 -24.65 -6.05
C ARG A 118 5.44 -23.24 -6.23
N LYS A 119 4.39 -23.10 -7.02
CA LYS A 119 3.91 -21.80 -7.51
C LYS A 119 2.95 -21.18 -6.54
N VAL A 120 3.25 -19.94 -6.12
CA VAL A 120 2.49 -19.17 -5.15
C VAL A 120 2.06 -17.84 -5.76
N HIS A 121 0.78 -17.53 -5.68
CA HIS A 121 0.24 -16.21 -6.01
C HIS A 121 0.02 -15.42 -4.73
N LEU A 122 0.92 -14.49 -4.42
CA LEU A 122 0.73 -13.50 -3.36
C LEU A 122 -0.14 -12.38 -3.93
N ILE A 123 -1.42 -12.43 -3.61
CA ILE A 123 -2.44 -11.53 -4.15
C ILE A 123 -2.44 -10.24 -3.34
N GLN A 124 -1.88 -9.19 -3.93
CA GLN A 124 -1.77 -7.88 -3.32
C GLN A 124 -2.88 -6.92 -3.78
N GLY A 125 -3.72 -7.33 -4.71
CA GLY A 125 -4.83 -6.53 -5.21
C GLY A 125 -5.70 -7.31 -6.20
N TYR A 126 -6.92 -6.83 -6.40
CA TYR A 126 -7.74 -7.23 -7.52
C TYR A 126 -7.54 -6.22 -8.66
N GLU A 127 -6.56 -6.46 -9.52
CA GLU A 127 -5.86 -5.51 -10.39
C GLU A 127 -6.68 -5.08 -11.63
N VAL A 128 -7.99 -5.07 -11.55
CA VAL A 128 -8.91 -4.76 -12.66
C VAL A 128 -8.96 -3.27 -13.04
N TRP A 129 -8.33 -2.41 -12.25
CA TRP A 129 -8.22 -0.97 -12.52
C TRP A 129 -7.22 -0.62 -13.64
N VAL A 130 -6.36 -1.56 -14.05
CA VAL A 130 -5.32 -1.30 -15.04
C VAL A 130 -5.92 -0.98 -16.40
N THR A 131 -6.80 -1.84 -16.89
CA THR A 131 -7.64 -1.60 -18.06
C THR A 131 -8.88 -2.51 -18.00
N PRO A 132 -10.01 -2.15 -18.62
CA PRO A 132 -11.17 -3.04 -18.71
C PRO A 132 -10.84 -4.40 -19.38
N GLN A 133 -9.91 -4.39 -20.34
CA GLN A 133 -9.46 -5.61 -21.01
C GLN A 133 -8.61 -6.51 -20.11
N ALA A 134 -7.91 -5.96 -19.13
CA ALA A 134 -7.12 -6.72 -18.17
C ALA A 134 -7.99 -7.57 -17.23
N THR A 135 -9.26 -7.22 -17.00
CA THR A 135 -10.15 -7.94 -16.08
C THR A 135 -10.23 -9.45 -16.41
N ALA A 136 -10.39 -9.79 -17.68
CA ALA A 136 -10.45 -11.21 -18.08
C ALA A 136 -9.13 -11.94 -17.80
N GLN A 137 -8.00 -11.27 -18.01
CA GLN A 137 -6.66 -11.82 -17.80
C GLN A 137 -6.34 -11.97 -16.30
N VAL A 138 -6.69 -10.97 -15.49
CA VAL A 138 -6.59 -11.01 -14.01
C VAL A 138 -7.43 -12.17 -13.47
N ASN A 139 -8.68 -12.30 -13.92
CA ASN A 139 -9.57 -13.38 -13.51
C ASN A 139 -9.02 -14.75 -13.92
N ALA A 140 -8.44 -14.88 -15.12
CA ALA A 140 -7.79 -16.10 -15.56
C ALA A 140 -6.56 -16.44 -14.69
N ALA A 141 -5.73 -15.45 -14.33
CA ALA A 141 -4.57 -15.64 -13.46
C ALA A 141 -4.98 -16.10 -12.05
N LEU A 142 -6.06 -15.54 -11.49
CA LEU A 142 -6.61 -15.93 -10.18
C LEU A 142 -7.14 -17.36 -10.17
N ARG A 143 -7.63 -17.88 -11.32
CA ARG A 143 -8.14 -19.27 -11.46
C ARG A 143 -7.05 -20.31 -11.72
N LEU A 144 -5.79 -19.89 -11.95
CA LEU A 144 -4.69 -20.85 -12.09
C LEU A 144 -4.53 -21.71 -10.82
N PRO A 145 -4.15 -22.99 -10.93
CA PRO A 145 -4.00 -23.90 -9.79
C PRO A 145 -2.70 -23.63 -9.01
N ASN A 146 -2.44 -22.38 -8.69
CA ASN A 146 -1.34 -21.95 -7.82
C ASN A 146 -1.84 -21.84 -6.38
N LEU A 147 -0.97 -21.98 -5.39
CA LEU A 147 -1.28 -21.58 -4.02
C LEU A 147 -1.64 -20.11 -4.01
N LYS A 148 -2.68 -19.72 -3.31
CA LYS A 148 -3.16 -18.35 -3.26
C LYS A 148 -3.12 -17.82 -1.85
N ILE A 149 -2.52 -16.65 -1.69
CA ILE A 149 -2.41 -15.94 -0.41
C ILE A 149 -2.89 -14.51 -0.64
N ALA A 150 -4.01 -14.16 -0.04
CA ALA A 150 -4.55 -12.79 -0.06
C ALA A 150 -4.04 -12.00 1.15
N ILE A 151 -3.82 -10.70 0.98
CA ILE A 151 -3.29 -9.82 2.04
C ILE A 151 -4.36 -9.25 2.97
N SER A 152 -5.64 -9.50 2.72
CA SER A 152 -6.75 -9.10 3.59
C SER A 152 -7.98 -9.97 3.37
N SER A 153 -8.86 -10.03 4.38
CA SER A 153 -10.16 -10.71 4.29
C SER A 153 -11.08 -10.02 3.28
N ASP A 154 -11.08 -8.68 3.22
CA ASP A 154 -11.84 -7.89 2.26
C ASP A 154 -11.43 -8.20 0.81
N LEU A 155 -10.13 -8.30 0.54
CA LEU A 155 -9.63 -8.66 -0.78
C LEU A 155 -10.05 -10.08 -1.19
N LYS A 156 -9.94 -11.05 -0.27
CA LYS A 156 -10.43 -12.42 -0.49
C LYS A 156 -11.91 -12.40 -0.80
N GLN A 157 -12.73 -11.76 0.01
CA GLN A 157 -14.17 -11.66 -0.19
C GLN A 157 -14.51 -11.00 -1.53
N THR A 158 -13.86 -9.88 -1.86
CA THR A 158 -14.06 -9.19 -3.15
C THR A 158 -13.81 -10.09 -4.35
N ILE A 159 -12.76 -10.91 -4.29
CA ILE A 159 -12.42 -11.86 -5.35
C ILE A 159 -13.47 -12.99 -5.42
N GLU A 160 -13.85 -13.56 -4.28
CA GLU A 160 -14.83 -14.66 -4.21
C GLU A 160 -16.24 -14.22 -4.65
N GLU A 161 -16.64 -13.00 -4.39
CA GLU A 161 -17.90 -12.39 -4.89
C GLU A 161 -17.92 -12.31 -6.42
N LYS A 162 -16.75 -12.12 -7.07
CA LYS A 162 -16.64 -11.98 -8.52
C LYS A 162 -16.40 -13.30 -9.25
N LEU A 163 -15.68 -14.22 -8.62
CA LEU A 163 -15.18 -15.43 -9.28
C LEU A 163 -15.75 -16.72 -8.73
N GLY A 164 -16.51 -16.67 -7.64
CA GLY A 164 -16.89 -17.81 -6.82
C GLY A 164 -15.80 -18.21 -5.83
N PRO A 165 -16.06 -19.19 -4.96
CA PRO A 165 -15.11 -19.66 -3.95
C PRO A 165 -13.79 -20.10 -4.59
N LEU A 166 -12.68 -19.63 -4.03
CA LEU A 166 -11.33 -20.02 -4.38
C LEU A 166 -10.60 -20.48 -3.12
N ASP A 167 -9.77 -21.52 -3.26
CA ASP A 167 -8.90 -21.93 -2.15
C ASP A 167 -7.79 -20.86 -1.96
N MET A 168 -7.98 -20.01 -0.95
CA MET A 168 -7.10 -18.89 -0.62
C MET A 168 -6.91 -18.79 0.90
N SER A 169 -5.65 -18.79 1.33
CA SER A 169 -5.27 -18.38 2.68
C SER A 169 -5.24 -16.86 2.77
N VAL A 170 -5.43 -16.33 4.00
CA VAL A 170 -5.27 -14.90 4.28
C VAL A 170 -4.06 -14.71 5.17
N VAL A 171 -3.11 -13.91 4.70
CA VAL A 171 -1.94 -13.48 5.47
C VAL A 171 -1.94 -11.94 5.46
N PRO A 172 -2.46 -11.28 6.51
CA PRO A 172 -2.55 -9.84 6.54
C PRO A 172 -1.18 -9.17 6.47
N ASN A 173 -1.12 -7.98 5.88
CA ASN A 173 0.05 -7.13 6.01
C ASN A 173 0.14 -6.59 7.44
N ALA A 174 1.34 -6.21 7.84
CA ALA A 174 1.62 -5.56 9.11
C ALA A 174 2.25 -4.17 8.88
N VAL A 175 2.57 -3.48 9.96
CA VAL A 175 3.32 -2.22 9.91
C VAL A 175 4.75 -2.45 10.41
N ASP A 176 5.69 -1.72 9.82
CA ASP A 176 7.08 -1.70 10.32
C ASP A 176 7.16 -0.79 11.55
N LEU A 177 7.15 -1.40 12.72
CA LEU A 177 7.19 -0.70 14.02
C LEU A 177 8.55 -0.06 14.32
N THR A 178 9.60 -0.39 13.56
CA THR A 178 10.90 0.28 13.67
C THR A 178 10.87 1.63 12.95
N GLN A 179 10.15 1.69 11.85
CA GLN A 179 9.96 2.90 11.06
C GLN A 179 8.80 3.74 11.59
N PHE A 180 7.65 3.11 11.88
CA PHE A 180 6.43 3.78 12.31
C PHE A 180 6.18 3.54 13.79
N ASN A 181 6.59 4.47 14.59
CA ASN A 181 6.34 4.48 16.03
C ASN A 181 6.48 5.91 16.55
N ALA A 182 5.65 6.28 17.51
CA ALA A 182 5.73 7.56 18.19
C ALA A 182 5.58 7.37 19.70
N PRO A 183 6.28 8.19 20.52
CA PRO A 183 6.09 8.17 21.95
C PRO A 183 4.66 8.62 22.32
N PRO A 184 4.18 8.32 23.52
CA PRO A 184 2.93 8.88 24.04
C PRO A 184 2.93 10.40 23.90
N ARG A 185 1.83 10.94 23.39
CA ARG A 185 1.67 12.37 23.13
C ARG A 185 0.27 12.86 23.47
N SER A 186 0.13 14.13 23.66
CA SER A 186 -1.16 14.80 23.78
C SER A 186 -1.72 15.16 22.39
N LYS A 187 -2.98 15.57 22.36
CA LYS A 187 -3.62 16.22 21.22
C LYS A 187 -2.83 17.46 20.83
N GLN A 188 -2.83 17.81 19.54
CA GLN A 188 -2.15 19.00 19.04
C GLN A 188 -2.75 20.30 19.62
N GLY A 189 -1.92 21.32 19.80
CA GLY A 189 -2.39 22.63 20.27
C GLY A 189 -3.34 23.33 19.29
N SER A 190 -3.25 23.02 18.00
CA SER A 190 -4.24 23.38 16.99
C SER A 190 -4.72 22.09 16.33
N PRO A 191 -6.03 21.87 16.18
CA PRO A 191 -6.56 20.69 15.53
C PRO A 191 -5.89 20.43 14.18
N THR A 192 -5.36 19.24 13.98
CA THR A 192 -4.58 18.91 12.77
C THR A 192 -5.02 17.57 12.22
N VAL A 193 -5.34 17.51 10.93
CA VAL A 193 -5.64 16.27 10.22
C VAL A 193 -4.71 16.09 9.02
N GLY A 194 -4.46 14.83 8.65
CA GLY A 194 -3.59 14.54 7.51
C GLY A 194 -4.16 13.45 6.60
N PHE A 195 -3.65 13.39 5.37
CA PHE A 195 -3.98 12.34 4.40
C PHE A 195 -2.88 12.14 3.37
N VAL A 196 -2.89 10.95 2.72
CA VAL A 196 -2.01 10.69 1.57
C VAL A 196 -2.61 11.36 0.34
N TYR A 197 -1.81 12.21 -0.30
CA TYR A 197 -2.18 12.87 -1.54
C TYR A 197 -1.78 12.05 -2.76
N ALA A 198 -2.70 11.88 -3.69
CA ALA A 198 -2.44 11.35 -5.02
C ALA A 198 -3.49 11.90 -6.00
N VAL A 199 -3.09 12.15 -7.24
CA VAL A 199 -4.00 12.59 -8.32
C VAL A 199 -4.90 11.44 -8.78
N ALA A 200 -4.45 10.19 -8.63
CA ALA A 200 -5.22 9.02 -9.00
C ALA A 200 -6.56 8.95 -8.23
N PRO A 201 -7.72 8.96 -8.91
CA PRO A 201 -9.03 9.02 -8.26
C PRO A 201 -9.28 7.89 -7.25
N ILE A 202 -8.67 6.71 -7.50
CA ILE A 202 -8.79 5.55 -6.61
C ILE A 202 -8.27 5.82 -5.18
N LYS A 203 -7.41 6.83 -4.98
CA LYS A 203 -6.85 7.18 -3.66
C LYS A 203 -7.70 8.15 -2.86
N GLY A 204 -8.75 8.75 -3.45
CA GLY A 204 -9.74 9.55 -2.74
C GLY A 204 -9.21 10.81 -2.05
N ALA A 205 -8.08 11.36 -2.54
CA ALA A 205 -7.52 12.59 -2.00
C ALA A 205 -8.49 13.78 -2.15
N ASP A 206 -9.31 13.78 -3.19
CA ASP A 206 -10.39 14.73 -3.42
C ASP A 206 -11.48 14.67 -2.33
N ILE A 207 -11.84 13.47 -1.87
CA ILE A 207 -12.78 13.28 -0.75
C ILE A 207 -12.18 13.84 0.54
N CYS A 208 -10.95 13.50 0.86
CA CYS A 208 -10.25 13.99 2.04
C CYS A 208 -10.10 15.52 2.02
N ALA A 209 -9.71 16.08 0.88
CA ALA A 209 -9.59 17.54 0.71
C ALA A 209 -10.93 18.23 0.92
N ARG A 210 -11.99 17.74 0.27
CA ARG A 210 -13.33 18.31 0.42
C ARG A 210 -13.86 18.19 1.85
N ALA A 211 -13.61 17.07 2.52
CA ALA A 211 -13.97 16.90 3.94
C ALA A 211 -13.27 17.92 4.85
N CYS A 212 -11.99 18.20 4.61
CA CYS A 212 -11.24 19.21 5.35
C CYS A 212 -11.85 20.63 5.15
N GLU A 213 -12.22 20.99 3.92
CA GLU A 213 -12.86 22.27 3.64
C GLU A 213 -14.20 22.41 4.37
N LEU A 214 -15.03 21.35 4.35
CA LEU A 214 -16.32 21.33 5.06
C LEU A 214 -16.12 21.41 6.58
N ALA A 215 -15.15 20.69 7.13
CA ALA A 215 -14.85 20.71 8.55
C ALA A 215 -14.39 22.10 9.03
N ARG A 216 -13.63 22.83 8.21
CA ARG A 216 -13.19 24.22 8.51
C ARG A 216 -14.33 25.21 8.68
N LEU A 217 -15.50 24.94 8.13
CA LEU A 217 -16.68 25.78 8.39
C LEU A 217 -17.11 25.76 9.87
N GLN A 218 -16.76 24.70 10.60
CA GLN A 218 -17.09 24.52 12.02
C GLN A 218 -15.85 24.58 12.94
N VAL A 219 -14.67 24.39 12.39
CA VAL A 219 -13.35 24.42 13.07
C VAL A 219 -12.39 25.25 12.20
N PRO A 220 -12.51 26.61 12.23
CA PRO A 220 -11.73 27.48 11.34
C PRO A 220 -10.21 27.35 11.50
N GLU A 221 -9.74 26.98 12.70
CA GLU A 221 -8.33 26.77 13.04
C GLU A 221 -7.78 25.39 12.59
N LEU A 222 -8.58 24.55 11.92
CA LEU A 222 -8.17 23.24 11.47
C LEU A 222 -6.98 23.32 10.51
N ARG A 223 -5.88 22.73 10.89
CA ARG A 223 -4.68 22.56 10.06
C ARG A 223 -4.79 21.27 9.24
N VAL A 224 -4.28 21.33 8.02
CA VAL A 224 -4.24 20.18 7.12
C VAL A 224 -2.80 19.89 6.75
N VAL A 225 -2.45 18.62 6.84
CA VAL A 225 -1.15 18.06 6.43
C VAL A 225 -1.39 17.05 5.33
N ALA A 226 -0.57 17.03 4.31
CA ALA A 226 -0.63 15.99 3.29
C ALA A 226 0.77 15.64 2.80
N PHE A 227 0.95 14.40 2.39
CA PHE A 227 2.15 14.00 1.65
C PHE A 227 1.78 13.12 0.44
N GLY A 228 2.64 13.13 -0.57
CA GLY A 228 2.42 12.33 -1.77
C GLY A 228 3.71 12.07 -2.55
N ALA A 229 3.63 11.14 -3.50
CA ALA A 229 4.76 10.80 -4.38
C ALA A 229 5.00 11.85 -5.47
N ASP A 230 3.94 12.58 -5.86
CA ASP A 230 3.98 13.56 -6.93
C ASP A 230 3.61 14.96 -6.42
N PRO A 231 4.04 16.04 -7.11
CA PRO A 231 3.61 17.39 -6.78
C PRO A 231 2.08 17.54 -6.78
N ALA A 232 1.58 18.50 -6.02
CA ALA A 232 0.17 18.84 -6.03
C ALA A 232 -0.27 19.29 -7.44
N ASP A 233 -1.44 18.83 -7.86
CA ASP A 233 -2.00 19.07 -9.19
C ASP A 233 -3.33 19.84 -9.09
N ALA A 234 -3.60 20.71 -10.05
CA ALA A 234 -4.82 21.51 -10.09
C ALA A 234 -6.11 20.65 -10.29
N GLN A 235 -5.98 19.41 -10.77
CA GLN A 235 -7.12 18.50 -10.91
C GLN A 235 -7.63 18.01 -9.55
N VAL A 236 -6.75 17.92 -8.55
CA VAL A 236 -7.09 17.57 -7.16
C VAL A 236 -6.46 18.63 -6.26
N PRO A 237 -7.10 19.80 -6.14
CA PRO A 237 -6.54 20.89 -5.35
C PRO A 237 -6.48 20.54 -3.87
N LEU A 238 -5.38 20.89 -3.24
CA LEU A 238 -5.26 20.79 -1.80
C LEU A 238 -6.05 21.92 -1.11
N PRO A 239 -6.61 21.68 0.08
CA PRO A 239 -7.19 22.75 0.90
C PRO A 239 -6.19 23.89 1.13
N ARG A 240 -6.68 25.11 1.31
CA ARG A 240 -5.82 26.27 1.60
C ARG A 240 -4.86 25.97 2.76
N ASP A 241 -3.67 26.53 2.72
CA ASP A 241 -2.66 26.46 3.78
C ASP A 241 -2.34 25.00 4.22
N THR A 242 -2.48 24.03 3.30
CA THR A 242 -2.05 22.66 3.55
C THR A 242 -0.54 22.58 3.60
N ALA A 243 0.01 22.04 4.69
CA ALA A 243 1.42 21.67 4.77
C ALA A 243 1.65 20.41 3.91
N PHE A 244 2.12 20.61 2.68
CA PHE A 244 2.31 19.52 1.73
C PHE A 244 3.78 19.09 1.63
N PHE A 245 4.02 17.78 1.79
CA PHE A 245 5.34 17.16 1.67
C PHE A 245 5.38 16.28 0.41
N CYS A 246 6.08 16.75 -0.62
CA CYS A 246 6.30 15.99 -1.84
C CYS A 246 7.49 15.05 -1.67
N ARG A 247 7.28 13.74 -1.82
CA ARG A 247 8.29 12.69 -1.65
C ARG A 247 9.10 12.82 -0.36
N PRO A 248 8.46 12.88 0.80
CA PRO A 248 9.21 12.95 2.04
C PRO A 248 10.10 11.70 2.20
N ALA A 249 11.25 11.87 2.85
CA ALA A 249 12.09 10.74 3.20
C ALA A 249 11.31 9.76 4.08
N GLN A 250 11.53 8.46 3.89
CA GLN A 250 10.74 7.41 4.56
C GLN A 250 10.82 7.50 6.10
N ASP A 251 11.94 7.89 6.64
CA ASP A 251 12.16 8.11 8.08
C ASP A 251 11.39 9.32 8.64
N LYS A 252 10.94 10.24 7.79
CA LYS A 252 10.15 11.43 8.16
C LYS A 252 8.65 11.16 8.22
N LEU A 253 8.17 10.09 7.61
CA LEU A 253 6.75 9.79 7.60
C LEU A 253 6.15 9.65 9.00
N LYS A 254 6.86 9.04 9.94
CA LYS A 254 6.41 8.92 11.33
C LYS A 254 6.15 10.27 12.00
N GLU A 255 6.98 11.28 11.71
CA GLU A 255 6.81 12.63 12.25
C GLU A 255 5.58 13.30 11.64
N ILE A 256 5.34 13.10 10.35
CA ILE A 256 4.16 13.62 9.64
C ILE A 256 2.89 12.98 10.21
N TYR A 257 2.83 11.67 10.37
CA TYR A 257 1.68 11.00 11.00
C TYR A 257 1.48 11.51 12.43
N ALA A 258 2.53 11.54 13.25
CA ALA A 258 2.45 11.95 14.64
C ALA A 258 2.12 13.45 14.83
N SER A 259 2.24 14.28 13.80
CA SER A 259 1.82 15.69 13.85
C SER A 259 0.31 15.89 13.72
N CYS A 260 -0.47 14.84 13.48
CA CYS A 260 -1.91 14.92 13.24
C CYS A 260 -2.72 14.40 14.43
N ASP A 261 -3.91 14.94 14.65
CA ASP A 261 -4.90 14.45 15.61
C ASP A 261 -5.78 13.37 15.00
N ALA A 262 -5.93 13.36 13.68
CA ALA A 262 -6.54 12.29 12.94
C ALA A 262 -5.89 12.12 11.55
N TRP A 263 -5.88 10.89 11.06
CA TRP A 263 -5.47 10.57 9.70
C TRP A 263 -6.69 10.17 8.87
N LEU A 264 -6.81 10.74 7.67
CA LEU A 264 -7.94 10.48 6.79
C LEU A 264 -7.56 9.46 5.73
N PHE A 265 -8.42 8.47 5.54
CA PHE A 265 -8.29 7.46 4.52
C PHE A 265 -9.57 7.41 3.68
N GLY A 266 -9.56 8.11 2.54
CA GLY A 266 -10.71 8.26 1.64
C GLY A 266 -10.66 7.37 0.40
N SER A 267 -9.80 6.36 0.36
CA SER A 267 -9.56 5.54 -0.84
C SER A 267 -10.84 4.87 -1.36
N ARG A 268 -11.07 4.97 -2.67
CA ARG A 268 -12.14 4.24 -3.37
C ARG A 268 -11.77 2.79 -3.63
N LEU A 269 -10.47 2.53 -3.73
CA LEU A 269 -9.91 1.21 -3.92
C LEU A 269 -8.55 1.11 -3.23
N ASP A 270 -8.44 0.17 -2.33
CA ASP A 270 -7.18 -0.23 -1.70
C ASP A 270 -7.32 -1.68 -1.26
N SER A 271 -6.26 -2.44 -1.33
CA SER A 271 -6.30 -3.87 -1.00
C SER A 271 -6.03 -4.13 0.48
N PHE A 272 -5.39 -3.17 1.17
CA PHE A 272 -5.10 -3.27 2.59
C PHE A 272 -5.24 -1.92 3.31
N GLY A 273 -4.57 -0.86 2.80
CA GLY A 273 -4.55 0.45 3.45
C GLY A 273 -3.43 0.59 4.47
N LEU A 274 -2.19 0.31 4.11
CA LEU A 274 -1.01 0.49 4.97
C LEU A 274 -0.98 1.84 5.71
N PRO A 275 -1.38 2.98 5.10
CA PRO A 275 -1.43 4.27 5.80
C PRO A 275 -2.30 4.28 7.06
N ILE A 276 -3.29 3.38 7.15
CA ILE A 276 -4.11 3.21 8.36
C ILE A 276 -3.23 2.70 9.51
N LEU A 277 -2.52 1.58 9.30
CA LEU A 277 -1.64 1.02 10.32
C LEU A 277 -0.46 1.94 10.65
N GLU A 278 0.10 2.62 9.65
CA GLU A 278 1.21 3.55 9.83
C GLU A 278 0.82 4.73 10.74
N ALA A 279 -0.36 5.32 10.51
CA ALA A 279 -0.91 6.37 11.35
C ALA A 279 -1.19 5.87 12.78
N MET A 280 -1.84 4.70 12.92
CA MET A 280 -2.15 4.08 14.20
C MET A 280 -0.88 3.78 15.01
N ALA A 281 0.16 3.23 14.36
CA ALA A 281 1.46 2.98 14.98
C ALA A 281 2.14 4.27 15.46
N CYS A 282 1.91 5.38 14.74
CA CYS A 282 2.34 6.73 15.14
C CYS A 282 1.37 7.45 16.11
N ARG A 283 0.49 6.71 16.79
CA ARG A 283 -0.48 7.23 17.77
C ARG A 283 -1.47 8.23 17.20
N THR A 284 -1.80 8.11 15.94
CA THR A 284 -2.76 8.97 15.26
C THR A 284 -4.02 8.17 14.93
N PRO A 285 -5.17 8.47 15.57
CA PRO A 285 -6.45 7.86 15.24
C PRO A 285 -6.80 8.05 13.77
N VAL A 286 -7.58 7.14 13.20
CA VAL A 286 -7.91 7.14 11.78
C VAL A 286 -9.41 7.32 11.57
N ILE A 287 -9.76 8.15 10.58
CA ILE A 287 -11.10 8.28 9.99
C ILE A 287 -11.01 7.70 8.58
N ALA A 288 -11.73 6.62 8.30
CA ALA A 288 -11.59 5.89 7.05
C ALA A 288 -12.93 5.50 6.42
N VAL A 289 -12.93 5.33 5.11
CA VAL A 289 -13.97 4.59 4.40
C VAL A 289 -13.73 3.08 4.57
N PRO A 290 -14.78 2.21 4.56
CA PRO A 290 -14.66 0.76 4.72
C PRO A 290 -14.11 0.11 3.43
N ILE A 291 -12.80 0.21 3.22
CA ILE A 291 -12.06 -0.34 2.08
C ILE A 291 -10.79 -1.02 2.59
N GLY A 292 -10.43 -2.15 1.99
CA GLY A 292 -9.28 -2.94 2.39
C GLY A 292 -9.41 -3.48 3.81
N ALA A 293 -8.39 -3.36 4.63
CA ALA A 293 -8.41 -3.79 6.02
C ALA A 293 -9.04 -2.75 6.97
N ALA A 294 -9.60 -1.64 6.48
CA ALA A 294 -10.12 -0.58 7.33
C ALA A 294 -11.16 -1.08 8.34
N THR A 295 -12.09 -1.95 7.91
CA THR A 295 -13.13 -2.52 8.78
C THR A 295 -12.52 -3.39 9.89
N ASP A 296 -11.53 -4.22 9.56
CA ASP A 296 -10.86 -5.11 10.52
C ASP A 296 -9.97 -4.32 11.50
N LEU A 297 -9.41 -3.22 11.05
CA LEU A 297 -8.47 -2.40 11.83
C LEU A 297 -9.18 -1.39 12.75
N LEU A 298 -10.28 -0.79 12.30
CA LEU A 298 -10.94 0.33 12.98
C LEU A 298 -12.19 -0.07 13.74
N GLY A 299 -12.58 -1.35 13.72
CA GLY A 299 -13.67 -1.88 14.53
C GLY A 299 -13.47 -1.62 16.03
N ASP A 300 -14.53 -1.85 16.82
CA ASP A 300 -14.53 -1.75 18.29
C ASP A 300 -14.07 -0.39 18.85
N GLY A 301 -14.32 0.69 18.12
CA GLY A 301 -14.00 2.05 18.56
C GLY A 301 -12.50 2.39 18.55
N VAL A 302 -11.72 1.69 17.73
CA VAL A 302 -10.30 1.99 17.51
C VAL A 302 -10.12 3.22 16.60
N GLY A 303 -11.07 3.43 15.67
CA GLY A 303 -11.13 4.57 14.77
C GLY A 303 -12.56 4.87 14.36
N VAL A 304 -12.75 5.64 13.31
CA VAL A 304 -14.08 6.03 12.80
C VAL A 304 -14.21 5.53 11.36
N LEU A 305 -15.25 4.74 11.11
CA LEU A 305 -15.66 4.38 9.75
C LEU A 305 -16.76 5.34 9.27
N VAL A 306 -16.62 5.83 8.04
CA VAL A 306 -17.58 6.73 7.37
C VAL A 306 -18.02 6.14 6.04
N ALA A 307 -19.16 6.56 5.50
CA ALA A 307 -19.63 6.06 4.22
C ALA A 307 -18.65 6.41 3.08
N LYS A 308 -18.60 5.50 2.09
CA LYS A 308 -17.86 5.75 0.84
C LYS A 308 -18.44 6.97 0.11
N GLU A 309 -17.59 7.72 -0.58
CA GLU A 309 -17.99 8.92 -1.35
C GLU A 309 -18.75 9.99 -0.54
N SER A 310 -18.55 10.05 0.78
CA SER A 310 -19.23 11.02 1.66
C SER A 310 -18.20 11.94 2.35
N PRO A 311 -17.76 13.02 1.70
CA PRO A 311 -16.94 14.04 2.36
C PRO A 311 -17.68 14.73 3.52
N GLU A 312 -19.02 14.75 3.51
CA GLU A 312 -19.86 15.31 4.58
C GLU A 312 -19.74 14.47 5.86
N GLU A 313 -19.86 13.15 5.78
CA GLU A 313 -19.68 12.28 6.96
C GLU A 313 -18.24 12.32 7.46
N MET A 314 -17.26 12.33 6.57
CA MET A 314 -15.86 12.47 6.95
C MET A 314 -15.61 13.81 7.64
N ALA A 315 -16.20 14.90 7.15
CA ALA A 315 -16.12 16.22 7.79
C ALA A 315 -16.76 16.22 9.19
N ALA A 316 -17.92 15.58 9.34
CA ALA A 316 -18.55 15.45 10.65
C ALA A 316 -17.68 14.66 11.64
N ALA A 317 -17.04 13.59 11.18
CA ALA A 317 -16.10 12.82 11.98
C ALA A 317 -14.84 13.63 12.36
N ILE A 318 -14.30 14.45 11.44
CA ILE A 318 -13.21 15.39 11.73
C ILE A 318 -13.61 16.36 12.84
N VAL A 319 -14.79 17.01 12.71
CA VAL A 319 -15.29 17.96 13.70
C VAL A 319 -15.48 17.30 15.07
N ALA A 320 -16.04 16.07 15.09
CA ALA A 320 -16.21 15.31 16.33
C ALA A 320 -14.85 15.01 16.99
N MET A 321 -13.85 14.58 16.22
CA MET A 321 -12.50 14.32 16.71
C MET A 321 -11.83 15.61 17.24
N CYS A 322 -12.00 16.72 16.55
CA CYS A 322 -11.49 18.03 16.99
C CYS A 322 -12.09 18.47 18.33
N ARG A 323 -13.35 18.16 18.57
CA ARG A 323 -14.09 18.54 19.80
C ARG A 323 -13.90 17.59 20.95
N GLN A 324 -13.28 16.42 20.77
CA GLN A 324 -12.97 15.51 21.88
C GLN A 324 -12.10 16.19 22.94
N SER A 325 -12.31 15.80 24.19
CA SER A 325 -11.38 16.17 25.26
C SER A 325 -9.99 15.57 25.01
N ALA A 326 -8.95 16.16 25.60
CA ALA A 326 -7.60 15.60 25.48
C ALA A 326 -7.52 14.17 26.02
N ALA A 327 -8.26 13.84 27.07
CA ALA A 327 -8.30 12.50 27.67
C ALA A 327 -8.99 11.47 26.77
N ASP A 328 -10.13 11.84 26.16
CA ASP A 328 -10.83 10.95 25.23
C ASP A 328 -10.00 10.71 23.98
N TRP A 329 -9.39 11.76 23.43
CA TRP A 329 -8.49 11.64 22.29
C TRP A 329 -7.29 10.73 22.61
N GLN A 330 -6.68 10.91 23.78
CA GLN A 330 -5.54 10.08 24.22
C GLN A 330 -5.97 8.59 24.34
N THR A 331 -7.16 8.32 24.86
CA THR A 331 -7.71 6.97 24.93
C THR A 331 -7.86 6.36 23.54
N CYS A 332 -8.37 7.12 22.57
CA CYS A 332 -8.50 6.69 21.17
C CYS A 332 -7.11 6.44 20.53
N SER A 333 -6.18 7.35 20.75
CA SER A 333 -4.79 7.25 20.28
C SER A 333 -4.08 5.99 20.81
N GLU A 334 -4.25 5.69 22.09
CA GLU A 334 -3.64 4.50 22.70
C GLU A 334 -4.29 3.19 22.23
N ARG A 335 -5.61 3.19 21.97
CA ARG A 335 -6.30 2.03 21.38
C ARG A 335 -5.78 1.77 19.97
N ALA A 336 -5.66 2.82 19.15
CA ALA A 336 -5.13 2.72 17.81
C ALA A 336 -3.69 2.17 17.81
N HIS A 337 -2.84 2.72 18.65
CA HIS A 337 -1.45 2.27 18.78
C HIS A 337 -1.37 0.81 19.23
N ARG A 338 -2.11 0.40 20.24
CA ARG A 338 -2.14 -1.01 20.68
C ARG A 338 -2.60 -1.95 19.58
N LYS A 339 -3.64 -1.58 18.82
CA LYS A 339 -4.14 -2.40 17.72
C LYS A 339 -3.08 -2.60 16.63
N ALA A 340 -2.31 -1.54 16.28
CA ALA A 340 -1.22 -1.64 15.31
C ALA A 340 -0.05 -2.54 15.79
N HIS A 341 0.09 -2.77 17.10
CA HIS A 341 1.15 -3.58 17.68
C HIS A 341 0.77 -5.05 17.94
N VAL A 342 -0.50 -5.43 17.69
CA VAL A 342 -0.97 -6.82 17.93
C VAL A 342 -0.38 -7.81 16.92
N TYR A 343 -0.04 -7.35 15.72
CA TYR A 343 0.40 -8.20 14.63
C TYR A 343 1.59 -7.55 13.91
N SER A 344 2.67 -8.30 13.81
CA SER A 344 3.94 -7.84 13.27
C SER A 344 4.27 -8.48 11.91
N TRP A 345 5.28 -7.96 11.23
CA TRP A 345 5.83 -8.62 10.03
C TRP A 345 6.48 -9.96 10.33
N ASP A 346 6.93 -10.19 11.58
CA ASP A 346 7.39 -11.50 12.03
C ASP A 346 6.24 -12.50 12.06
N ASP A 347 5.07 -12.10 12.61
CA ASP A 347 3.85 -12.92 12.61
C ASP A 347 3.37 -13.18 11.19
N ALA A 348 3.39 -12.16 10.31
CA ALA A 348 3.03 -12.31 8.91
C ALA A 348 3.92 -13.32 8.18
N ALA A 349 5.24 -13.27 8.41
CA ALA A 349 6.17 -14.22 7.81
C ALA A 349 5.99 -15.65 8.33
N ASN A 350 5.71 -15.82 9.62
CA ASN A 350 5.42 -17.13 10.20
C ASN A 350 4.12 -17.70 9.64
N LEU A 351 3.08 -16.87 9.50
CA LEU A 351 1.79 -17.29 8.91
C LEU A 351 1.94 -17.62 7.42
N LEU A 352 2.76 -16.84 6.67
CA LEU A 352 3.11 -17.13 5.29
C LEU A 352 3.73 -18.53 5.19
N LEU A 353 4.78 -18.81 5.96
CA LEU A 353 5.46 -20.11 5.96
C LEU A 353 4.51 -21.25 6.30
N ALA A 354 3.70 -21.11 7.35
CA ALA A 354 2.70 -22.10 7.74
C ALA A 354 1.69 -22.37 6.61
N SER A 355 1.24 -21.33 5.89
CA SER A 355 0.32 -21.45 4.75
C SER A 355 0.96 -22.18 3.56
N LEU A 356 2.28 -22.10 3.40
CA LEU A 356 3.01 -22.81 2.34
C LEU A 356 3.26 -24.28 2.67
N GLU A 357 3.35 -24.64 3.94
CA GLU A 357 3.60 -26.02 4.40
C GLU A 357 2.32 -26.87 4.42
N GLN A 358 1.17 -26.25 4.70
CA GLN A 358 -0.12 -26.94 4.82
C GLN A 358 -0.77 -27.26 3.47
N ALA A 359 -0.38 -26.62 2.44
CA ALA A 359 -0.92 -26.73 1.10
C ALA A 359 -0.02 -27.63 0.26
#